data_ca26a645e38225309756dc6483d343ec
#
_entry.id   ca26a645e38225309756dc6483d343ec
#
_cell.length_a   1.000
_cell.length_b   1.000
_cell.length_c   1.000
_cell.angle_alpha   90.00
_cell.angle_beta   90.00
_cell.angle_gamma   90.00
#
_symmetry.space_group_name_H-M   'P 1'
#
loop_
_entity.id
_entity.type
_entity.pdbx_description
1 polymer ?
#
loop_
_entity_poly.entity_id
_entity_poly.type
_entity_poly.pdbx_seq_one_letter_code
_entity_poly.pdbx_strand_id
1 'polypeptide(L)'
;AAMARRGFTVTGSDANVYPPMSTFLEEEGITLFEGYKASNIPPDADVIVIGNAMSRGNEEVEAVLQRRLRYLSLPETMKEYFLRGKRNYVVTGTHGKTTTTSMLAWLMEDSGLNPSFMIGGIARNLGRGGRFTDSDFSVLEGDEYDTAFFDKRSKFLHYLPELVVINNIE
;
A
#
# COMPACT_ATOMS: atom_id res chain seq x y z
N ALA A 1 -8.11 -5.13 0.07
CA ALA A 1 -9.35 -4.34 -0.05
C ALA A 1 -9.43 -3.57 -1.39
N ALA A 2 -8.58 -2.55 -1.67
CA ALA A 2 -8.69 -1.71 -2.88
C ALA A 2 -8.64 -2.51 -4.20
N MET A 3 -7.81 -3.53 -4.29
CA MET A 3 -7.75 -4.44 -5.45
C MET A 3 -9.04 -5.28 -5.55
N ALA A 4 -9.53 -5.83 -4.43
CA ALA A 4 -10.78 -6.61 -4.41
C ALA A 4 -11.96 -5.77 -4.92
N ARG A 5 -12.07 -4.51 -4.49
CA ARG A 5 -13.11 -3.57 -4.98
C ARG A 5 -13.01 -3.27 -6.48
N ARG A 6 -11.85 -3.51 -7.10
CA ARG A 6 -11.64 -3.41 -8.55
C ARG A 6 -11.89 -4.74 -9.30
N GLY A 7 -12.39 -5.76 -8.60
CA GLY A 7 -12.76 -7.05 -9.20
C GLY A 7 -11.62 -8.07 -9.25
N PHE A 8 -10.49 -7.81 -8.59
CA PHE A 8 -9.43 -8.83 -8.46
C PHE A 8 -9.78 -9.82 -7.37
N THR A 9 -9.51 -11.10 -7.60
CA THR A 9 -9.49 -12.10 -6.54
C THR A 9 -8.24 -11.92 -5.70
N VAL A 10 -8.41 -11.64 -4.41
CA VAL A 10 -7.30 -11.33 -3.51
C VAL A 10 -7.28 -12.32 -2.34
N THR A 11 -6.12 -12.87 -2.06
CA THR A 11 -5.85 -13.64 -0.83
C THR A 11 -4.69 -12.99 -0.10
N GLY A 12 -4.52 -13.27 1.18
CA GLY A 12 -3.42 -12.74 1.97
C GLY A 12 -2.97 -13.69 3.06
N SER A 13 -1.69 -13.61 3.42
CA SER A 13 -1.07 -14.36 4.52
C SER A 13 -0.39 -13.40 5.48
N ASP A 14 -0.52 -13.68 6.76
CA ASP A 14 0.21 -12.97 7.82
C ASP A 14 0.53 -13.94 8.97
N ALA A 15 1.60 -13.65 9.71
CA ALA A 15 1.96 -14.42 10.90
C ALA A 15 0.88 -14.35 11.98
N ASN A 16 0.14 -13.21 12.03
CA ASN A 16 -0.85 -12.91 13.04
C ASN A 16 -2.12 -12.35 12.41
N VAL A 17 -3.12 -13.18 12.23
CA VAL A 17 -4.42 -12.80 11.66
C VAL A 17 -5.41 -12.57 12.79
N TYR A 18 -5.64 -11.31 13.17
CA TYR A 18 -6.54 -10.95 14.27
C TYR A 18 -7.31 -9.64 14.03
N PRO A 19 -8.48 -9.48 14.69
CA PRO A 19 -9.26 -8.26 14.64
C PRO A 19 -8.49 -7.01 15.16
N PRO A 20 -8.82 -5.81 14.66
CA PRO A 20 -9.94 -5.50 13.75
C PRO A 20 -9.62 -5.68 12.28
N MET A 21 -8.34 -5.87 11.90
CA MET A 21 -7.93 -5.90 10.50
C MET A 21 -8.42 -7.15 9.77
N SER A 22 -8.36 -8.33 10.42
CA SER A 22 -8.85 -9.57 9.81
C SER A 22 -10.34 -9.47 9.48
N THR A 23 -11.16 -9.02 10.43
CA THR A 23 -12.59 -8.83 10.23
C THR A 23 -12.88 -7.90 9.04
N PHE A 24 -12.18 -6.76 8.98
CA PHE A 24 -12.32 -5.82 7.86
C PHE A 24 -11.97 -6.45 6.51
N LEU A 25 -10.89 -7.23 6.43
CA LEU A 25 -10.47 -7.86 5.19
C LEU A 25 -11.41 -9.00 4.76
N GLU A 26 -11.94 -9.76 5.72
CA GLU A 26 -12.94 -10.80 5.48
C GLU A 26 -14.26 -10.19 4.96
N GLU A 27 -14.72 -9.08 5.53
CA GLU A 27 -15.89 -8.32 5.05
C GLU A 27 -15.69 -7.81 3.61
N GLU A 28 -14.44 -7.53 3.22
CA GLU A 28 -14.08 -7.17 1.84
C GLU A 28 -13.94 -8.40 0.91
N GLY A 29 -14.26 -9.60 1.38
CA GLY A 29 -14.22 -10.84 0.60
C GLY A 29 -12.81 -11.40 0.38
N ILE A 30 -11.85 -11.03 1.21
CA ILE A 30 -10.45 -11.47 1.10
C ILE A 30 -10.24 -12.70 1.97
N THR A 31 -9.77 -13.78 1.36
CA THR A 31 -9.38 -15.00 2.11
C THR A 31 -8.04 -14.76 2.80
N LEU A 32 -7.99 -15.00 4.10
CA LEU A 32 -6.81 -14.83 4.92
C LEU A 32 -6.26 -16.18 5.39
N PHE A 33 -4.94 -16.31 5.36
CA PHE A 33 -4.21 -17.46 5.88
C PHE A 33 -3.33 -17.04 7.06
N GLU A 34 -3.45 -17.76 8.17
CA GLU A 34 -2.55 -17.58 9.30
C GLU A 34 -1.25 -18.38 9.08
N GLY A 35 -0.13 -17.68 9.22
CA GLY A 35 1.20 -18.21 8.93
C GLY A 35 1.53 -18.24 7.44
N TYR A 36 2.81 -18.47 7.17
CA TYR A 36 3.38 -18.45 5.83
C TYR A 36 3.65 -19.86 5.35
N LYS A 37 2.94 -20.33 4.32
CA LYS A 37 3.10 -21.65 3.72
C LYS A 37 3.09 -21.55 2.20
N ALA A 38 3.93 -22.32 1.52
CA ALA A 38 3.96 -22.38 0.07
C ALA A 38 2.61 -22.74 -0.56
N SER A 39 1.75 -23.47 0.19
CA SER A 39 0.40 -23.85 -0.23
C SER A 39 -0.62 -22.70 -0.21
N ASN A 40 -0.32 -21.59 0.49
CA ASN A 40 -1.21 -20.42 0.52
C ASN A 40 -1.17 -19.64 -0.80
N ILE A 41 -0.12 -19.86 -1.60
CA ILE A 41 0.04 -19.17 -2.89
C ILE A 41 -0.74 -19.93 -3.97
N PRO A 42 -1.80 -19.35 -4.54
CA PRO A 42 -2.55 -19.98 -5.64
C PRO A 42 -1.62 -20.31 -6.82
N PRO A 43 -1.82 -21.45 -7.48
CA PRO A 43 -0.97 -21.86 -8.60
C PRO A 43 -1.10 -20.95 -9.83
N ASP A 44 -2.22 -20.27 -9.94
CA ASP A 44 -2.63 -19.38 -11.03
C ASP A 44 -2.57 -17.88 -10.65
N ALA A 45 -1.86 -17.55 -9.58
CA ALA A 45 -1.71 -16.16 -9.17
C ALA A 45 -0.99 -15.32 -10.23
N ASP A 46 -1.61 -14.24 -10.70
CA ASP A 46 -1.03 -13.31 -11.68
C ASP A 46 0.13 -12.50 -11.11
N VAL A 47 0.04 -12.14 -9.83
CA VAL A 47 1.05 -11.34 -9.13
C VAL A 47 1.03 -11.59 -7.63
N ILE A 48 2.20 -11.65 -7.03
CA ILE A 48 2.38 -11.75 -5.58
C ILE A 48 2.87 -10.40 -5.05
N VAL A 49 2.22 -9.87 -4.03
CA VAL A 49 2.67 -8.65 -3.34
C VAL A 49 3.41 -9.02 -2.08
N ILE A 50 4.70 -8.71 -2.05
CA ILE A 50 5.56 -9.03 -0.91
C ILE A 50 5.71 -7.79 -0.02
N GLY A 51 5.31 -7.92 1.24
CA GLY A 51 5.43 -6.86 2.25
C GLY A 51 6.90 -6.57 2.60
N ASN A 52 7.17 -5.35 3.06
CA ASN A 52 8.52 -4.91 3.41
C ASN A 52 9.12 -5.62 4.63
N ALA A 53 8.30 -6.20 5.49
CA ALA A 53 8.75 -7.00 6.64
C ALA A 53 9.23 -8.41 6.25
N MET A 54 8.94 -8.84 5.02
CA MET A 54 9.33 -10.16 4.54
C MET A 54 10.81 -10.20 4.16
N SER A 55 11.42 -11.38 4.33
CA SER A 55 12.82 -11.61 4.01
C SER A 55 13.05 -13.01 3.42
N ARG A 56 14.27 -13.25 2.93
CA ARG A 56 14.72 -14.60 2.54
C ARG A 56 14.61 -15.55 3.73
N GLY A 57 14.26 -16.80 3.46
CA GLY A 57 13.96 -17.81 4.47
C GLY A 57 12.48 -17.90 4.85
N ASN A 58 11.63 -16.94 4.48
CA ASN A 58 10.19 -17.09 4.60
C ASN A 58 9.68 -18.11 3.56
N GLU A 59 8.86 -19.08 3.96
CA GLU A 59 8.43 -20.19 3.11
C GLU A 59 7.69 -19.72 1.85
N GLU A 60 6.84 -18.71 1.95
CA GLU A 60 6.12 -18.15 0.80
C GLU A 60 7.07 -17.39 -0.13
N VAL A 61 7.98 -16.59 0.43
CA VAL A 61 9.00 -15.87 -0.36
C VAL A 61 9.86 -16.87 -1.15
N GLU A 62 10.34 -17.92 -0.51
CA GLU A 62 11.15 -18.95 -1.19
C GLU A 62 10.33 -19.68 -2.27
N ALA A 63 9.06 -19.98 -2.03
CA ALA A 63 8.18 -20.58 -3.02
C ALA A 63 7.95 -19.67 -4.24
N VAL A 64 7.76 -18.37 -4.02
CA VAL A 64 7.63 -17.36 -5.09
C VAL A 64 8.88 -17.37 -5.98
N LEU A 65 10.07 -17.33 -5.35
CA LEU A 65 11.33 -17.30 -6.07
C LEU A 65 11.61 -18.63 -6.83
N GLN A 66 11.36 -19.77 -6.19
CA GLN A 66 11.55 -21.10 -6.80
C GLN A 66 10.62 -21.32 -8.00
N ARG A 67 9.34 -20.91 -7.87
CA ARG A 67 8.35 -21.01 -8.94
C ARG A 67 8.52 -19.92 -9.99
N ARG A 68 9.40 -18.94 -9.80
CA ARG A 68 9.63 -17.78 -10.67
C ARG A 68 8.34 -17.00 -10.94
N LEU A 69 7.48 -16.86 -9.92
CA LEU A 69 6.26 -16.12 -10.02
C LEU A 69 6.55 -14.61 -10.12
N ARG A 70 5.66 -13.88 -10.77
CA ARG A 70 5.73 -12.43 -10.81
C ARG A 70 5.44 -11.87 -9.42
N TYR A 71 6.34 -11.06 -8.89
CA TYR A 71 6.14 -10.40 -7.60
C TYR A 71 6.46 -8.91 -7.68
N LEU A 72 5.80 -8.15 -6.82
CA LEU A 72 5.95 -6.71 -6.65
C LEU A 72 6.00 -6.38 -5.17
N SER A 73 6.57 -5.24 -4.84
CA SER A 73 6.37 -4.61 -3.55
C SER A 73 5.02 -3.89 -3.48
N LEU A 74 4.58 -3.52 -2.27
CA LEU A 74 3.37 -2.70 -2.11
C LEU A 74 3.48 -1.36 -2.86
N PRO A 75 4.58 -0.58 -2.77
CA PRO A 75 4.72 0.66 -3.52
C PRO A 75 4.69 0.46 -5.05
N GLU A 76 5.29 -0.60 -5.57
CA GLU A 76 5.20 -0.93 -6.99
C GLU A 76 3.77 -1.27 -7.41
N THR A 77 3.07 -2.06 -6.60
CA THR A 77 1.66 -2.37 -6.83
C THR A 77 0.79 -1.11 -6.84
N MET A 78 1.02 -0.21 -5.89
CA MET A 78 0.34 1.08 -5.86
C MET A 78 0.62 1.89 -7.13
N LYS A 79 1.89 1.98 -7.51
CA LYS A 79 2.32 2.68 -8.72
C LYS A 79 1.56 2.17 -9.96
N GLU A 80 1.56 0.87 -10.19
CA GLU A 80 1.01 0.28 -11.41
C GLU A 80 -0.52 0.31 -11.45
N TYR A 81 -1.19 0.09 -10.33
CA TYR A 81 -2.63 -0.09 -10.31
C TYR A 81 -3.43 1.15 -9.88
N PHE A 82 -2.80 2.12 -9.20
CA PHE A 82 -3.53 3.23 -8.60
C PHE A 82 -2.97 4.62 -8.88
N LEU A 83 -1.68 4.77 -9.12
CA LEU A 83 -1.02 6.08 -9.18
C LEU A 83 -0.63 6.52 -10.58
N ARG A 84 -0.42 5.58 -11.49
CA ARG A 84 -0.03 5.90 -12.87
C ARG A 84 -1.13 6.70 -13.57
N GLY A 85 -0.74 7.82 -14.18
CA GLY A 85 -1.66 8.74 -14.84
C GLY A 85 -2.35 9.75 -13.91
N LYS A 86 -2.07 9.70 -12.60
CA LYS A 86 -2.60 10.66 -11.63
C LYS A 86 -1.55 11.72 -11.25
N ARG A 87 -2.05 12.82 -10.72
CA ARG A 87 -1.26 13.88 -10.11
C ARG A 87 -0.99 13.49 -8.65
N ASN A 88 0.19 12.93 -8.42
CA ASN A 88 0.55 12.38 -7.12
C ASN A 88 1.28 13.43 -6.27
N TYR A 89 0.70 13.79 -5.14
CA TYR A 89 1.28 14.71 -4.16
C TYR A 89 1.81 13.88 -2.99
N VAL A 90 3.11 13.96 -2.77
CA VAL A 90 3.80 13.16 -1.75
C VAL A 90 4.33 14.05 -0.64
N VAL A 91 4.01 13.71 0.59
CA VAL A 91 4.52 14.40 1.78
C VAL A 91 5.54 13.50 2.46
N THR A 92 6.77 13.98 2.60
CA THR A 92 7.88 13.26 3.23
C THR A 92 8.62 14.15 4.25
N GLY A 93 9.66 13.62 4.88
CA GLY A 93 10.45 14.28 5.91
C GLY A 93 10.53 13.45 7.19
N THR A 94 11.37 13.84 8.13
CA THR A 94 11.58 13.12 9.38
C THR A 94 10.32 13.13 10.26
N HIS A 95 9.70 14.30 10.45
CA HIS A 95 8.52 14.48 11.30
C HIS A 95 7.36 15.18 10.58
N GLY A 96 6.14 14.97 11.09
CA GLY A 96 4.93 15.65 10.64
C GLY A 96 4.31 15.13 9.33
N LYS A 97 4.86 14.10 8.71
CA LYS A 97 4.33 13.48 7.48
C LYS A 97 2.83 13.22 7.56
N THR A 98 2.41 12.43 8.53
CA THR A 98 1.01 12.02 8.74
C THR A 98 0.07 13.23 8.90
N THR A 99 0.48 14.21 9.69
CA THR A 99 -0.32 15.43 9.92
C THR A 99 -0.48 16.23 8.64
N THR A 100 0.60 16.51 7.95
CA THR A 100 0.58 17.30 6.70
C THR A 100 -0.18 16.58 5.59
N THR A 101 0.04 15.27 5.45
CA THR A 101 -0.70 14.44 4.47
C THR A 101 -2.20 14.45 4.77
N SER A 102 -2.58 14.33 6.05
CA SER A 102 -3.98 14.39 6.48
C SER A 102 -4.63 15.73 6.18
N MET A 103 -3.91 16.82 6.46
CA MET A 103 -4.41 18.18 6.18
C MET A 103 -4.59 18.39 4.68
N LEU A 104 -3.61 18.03 3.86
CA LEU A 104 -3.68 18.18 2.42
C LEU A 104 -4.82 17.34 1.82
N ALA A 105 -4.92 16.06 2.21
CA ALA A 105 -5.99 15.19 1.75
C ALA A 105 -7.37 15.73 2.14
N TRP A 106 -7.52 16.25 3.36
CA TRP A 106 -8.77 16.85 3.82
C TRP A 106 -9.12 18.13 3.06
N LEU A 107 -8.17 19.03 2.85
CA LEU A 107 -8.39 20.26 2.08
C LEU A 107 -8.84 19.97 0.65
N MET A 108 -8.25 18.97 0.02
CA MET A 108 -8.65 18.54 -1.33
C MET A 108 -10.03 17.88 -1.34
N GLU A 109 -10.36 17.11 -0.31
CA GLU A 109 -11.70 16.53 -0.13
C GLU A 109 -12.77 17.60 0.06
N ASP A 110 -12.53 18.54 0.96
CA ASP A 110 -13.43 19.67 1.27
C ASP A 110 -13.64 20.58 0.04
N SER A 111 -12.63 20.66 -0.82
CA SER A 111 -12.70 21.39 -2.11
C SER A 111 -13.41 20.59 -3.23
N GLY A 112 -13.93 19.40 -2.95
CA GLY A 112 -14.66 18.57 -3.92
C GLY A 112 -13.78 17.81 -4.90
N LEU A 113 -12.45 17.76 -4.71
CA LEU A 113 -11.51 17.06 -5.60
C LEU A 113 -11.51 15.54 -5.39
N ASN A 114 -12.11 15.04 -4.32
CA ASN A 114 -12.25 13.60 -4.00
C ASN A 114 -10.96 12.80 -4.21
N PRO A 115 -9.81 13.19 -3.61
CA PRO A 115 -8.52 12.58 -3.91
C PRO A 115 -8.45 11.12 -3.45
N SER A 116 -7.63 10.33 -4.15
CA SER A 116 -7.06 9.12 -3.55
C SER A 116 -6.10 9.53 -2.45
N PHE A 117 -6.01 8.76 -1.35
CA PHE A 117 -5.01 9.04 -0.33
C PHE A 117 -4.53 7.79 0.37
N MET A 118 -3.29 7.84 0.88
CA MET A 118 -2.72 6.86 1.80
C MET A 118 -1.92 7.59 2.88
N ILE A 119 -2.32 7.41 4.13
CA ILE A 119 -1.85 8.11 5.32
C ILE A 119 -1.49 7.05 6.36
N GLY A 120 -0.40 7.22 7.07
CA GLY A 120 0.08 6.30 8.12
C GLY A 120 -0.77 6.27 9.40
N GLY A 121 -1.93 6.92 9.40
CA GLY A 121 -2.89 6.96 10.49
C GLY A 121 -4.31 7.19 10.00
N ILE A 122 -5.26 7.26 10.92
CA ILE A 122 -6.68 7.53 10.61
C ILE A 122 -6.96 9.00 10.96
N ALA A 123 -7.02 9.85 9.95
CA ALA A 123 -7.47 11.22 10.12
C ALA A 123 -8.97 11.24 10.44
N ARG A 124 -9.36 11.94 11.52
CA ARG A 124 -10.76 11.95 12.01
C ARG A 124 -11.76 12.40 10.93
N ASN A 125 -11.39 13.41 10.16
CA ASN A 125 -12.26 13.98 9.12
C ASN A 125 -12.41 13.04 7.91
N LEU A 126 -11.43 12.17 7.65
CA LEU A 126 -11.44 11.23 6.54
C LEU A 126 -11.97 9.84 6.94
N GLY A 127 -11.99 9.53 8.24
CA GLY A 127 -12.51 8.29 8.80
C GLY A 127 -11.73 7.03 8.46
N ARG A 128 -10.63 7.14 7.72
CA ARG A 128 -9.79 6.01 7.26
C ARG A 128 -8.37 6.44 6.91
N GLY A 129 -7.43 5.51 6.94
CA GLY A 129 -6.03 5.76 6.56
C GLY A 129 -5.75 5.65 5.06
N GLY A 130 -6.67 5.09 4.28
CA GLY A 130 -6.48 4.96 2.84
C GLY A 130 -7.78 4.83 2.06
N ARG A 131 -7.80 5.46 0.88
CA ARG A 131 -8.89 5.38 -0.08
C ARG A 131 -8.33 5.61 -1.48
N PHE A 132 -8.77 4.81 -2.45
CA PHE A 132 -8.48 5.02 -3.86
C PHE A 132 -9.76 5.32 -4.61
N THR A 133 -9.77 6.42 -5.33
CA THR A 133 -10.91 6.96 -6.10
C THR A 133 -10.52 7.07 -7.57
N ASP A 134 -11.48 7.45 -8.43
CA ASP A 134 -11.22 7.72 -9.84
C ASP A 134 -10.76 9.17 -10.10
N SER A 135 -10.61 9.98 -9.05
CA SER A 135 -10.04 11.34 -9.16
C SER A 135 -8.63 11.31 -9.74
N ASP A 136 -8.29 12.37 -10.48
CA ASP A 136 -6.95 12.58 -11.03
C ASP A 136 -5.90 12.86 -9.96
N PHE A 137 -6.30 13.07 -8.71
CA PHE A 137 -5.41 13.45 -7.62
C PHE A 137 -5.16 12.31 -6.65
N SER A 138 -3.93 12.24 -6.15
CA SER A 138 -3.54 11.36 -5.05
C SER A 138 -2.67 12.10 -4.04
N VAL A 139 -2.91 11.88 -2.75
CA VAL A 139 -2.14 12.43 -1.64
C VAL A 139 -1.55 11.27 -0.83
N LEU A 140 -0.24 11.20 -0.75
CA LEU A 140 0.46 10.03 -0.22
C LEU A 140 1.46 10.43 0.85
N GLU A 141 1.49 9.70 1.94
CA GLU A 141 2.57 9.78 2.91
C GLU A 141 3.78 9.02 2.38
N GLY A 142 4.90 9.71 2.27
CA GLY A 142 6.15 9.18 1.72
C GLY A 142 7.11 8.74 2.81
N ASP A 143 7.10 7.45 3.14
CA ASP A 143 8.08 6.87 4.05
C ASP A 143 9.45 6.76 3.41
N GLU A 144 10.49 7.02 4.21
CA GLU A 144 11.89 6.87 3.87
C GLU A 144 12.41 5.43 3.96
N TYR A 145 11.63 4.51 4.53
CA TYR A 145 12.02 3.11 4.72
C TYR A 145 12.13 2.33 3.41
N ASP A 146 12.95 1.28 3.46
CA ASP A 146 13.10 0.31 2.39
C ASP A 146 11.74 -0.20 1.88
N THR A 147 11.63 -0.31 0.57
CA THR A 147 10.41 -0.77 -0.12
C THR A 147 10.13 -2.24 0.14
N ALA A 148 11.17 -3.09 0.04
CA ALA A 148 11.11 -4.53 0.28
C ALA A 148 12.52 -5.10 0.45
N PHE A 149 12.64 -6.40 0.77
CA PHE A 149 13.97 -7.05 0.89
C PHE A 149 14.76 -7.02 -0.42
N PHE A 150 14.09 -7.01 -1.55
CA PHE A 150 14.66 -6.99 -2.89
C PHE A 150 14.79 -5.58 -3.49
N ASP A 151 14.23 -4.57 -2.83
CA ASP A 151 14.32 -3.17 -3.25
C ASP A 151 14.58 -2.25 -2.05
N LYS A 152 15.78 -1.69 -2.01
CA LYS A 152 16.28 -0.84 -0.93
C LYS A 152 16.00 0.65 -1.14
N ARG A 153 15.27 1.00 -2.18
CA ARG A 153 14.83 2.38 -2.41
C ARG A 153 13.70 2.75 -1.44
N SER A 154 13.66 4.02 -1.07
CA SER A 154 12.56 4.56 -0.27
C SER A 154 11.23 4.40 -1.02
N LYS A 155 10.15 4.09 -0.30
CA LYS A 155 8.82 3.83 -0.86
C LYS A 155 8.31 4.98 -1.74
N PHE A 156 8.56 6.22 -1.34
CA PHE A 156 8.05 7.40 -2.07
C PHE A 156 8.62 7.55 -3.48
N LEU A 157 9.79 6.97 -3.79
CA LEU A 157 10.36 6.99 -5.14
C LEU A 157 9.50 6.24 -6.16
N HIS A 158 8.67 5.31 -5.70
CA HIS A 158 7.73 4.58 -6.54
C HIS A 158 6.44 5.35 -6.84
N TYR A 159 6.13 6.41 -6.07
CA TYR A 159 4.82 7.07 -6.13
C TYR A 159 4.67 8.04 -7.29
N LEU A 160 5.67 8.18 -8.16
CA LEU A 160 5.63 9.07 -9.34
C LEU A 160 5.17 10.48 -8.98
N PRO A 161 5.83 11.17 -8.03
CA PRO A 161 5.32 12.45 -7.54
C PRO A 161 5.37 13.55 -8.60
N GLU A 162 4.28 14.30 -8.75
CA GLU A 162 4.25 15.59 -9.44
C GLU A 162 4.69 16.71 -8.48
N LEU A 163 4.28 16.59 -7.21
CA LEU A 163 4.64 17.52 -6.14
C LEU A 163 5.16 16.75 -4.93
N VAL A 164 6.26 17.21 -4.38
CA VAL A 164 6.80 16.70 -3.11
C VAL A 164 6.84 17.82 -2.08
N VAL A 165 6.26 17.56 -0.92
CA VAL A 165 6.39 18.41 0.27
C VAL A 165 7.36 17.73 1.22
N ILE A 166 8.48 18.39 1.51
CA ILE A 166 9.47 17.94 2.49
C ILE A 166 9.29 18.78 3.74
N ASN A 167 8.73 18.21 4.80
CA ASN A 167 8.46 18.95 6.03
C ASN A 167 9.73 19.40 6.73
N ASN A 168 10.66 18.45 6.90
CA ASN A 168 11.96 18.69 7.53
C ASN A 168 12.94 17.58 7.15
N ILE A 169 14.23 17.89 7.30
CA ILE A 169 15.34 16.96 7.11
C ILE A 169 16.23 17.10 8.33
N GLU A 170 16.43 16.02 9.08
CA GLU A 170 17.31 15.93 10.25
C GLU A 170 18.38 14.87 10.01
#